data_168d7029ec47ddfdf2e7e35533a6719d
#
_entry.id   168d7029ec47ddfdf2e7e35533a6719d
#
_cell.length_a   1.000
_cell.length_b   1.000
_cell.length_c   1.000
_cell.angle_alpha   90.00
_cell.angle_beta   90.00
_cell.angle_gamma   90.00
#
_symmetry.space_group_name_H-M   'P 1'
#
loop_
_entity.id
_entity.type
_entity.pdbx_description
1 polymer ?
#
loop_
_entity_poly.entity_id
_entity_poly.type
_entity_poly.pdbx_seq_one_letter_code
_entity_poly.pdbx_strand_id
1 'polypeptide(L)'
;MKRYFLFTVFCFMLTSCYVESPITLEKHFIEVDYNAQEIILNADEEILNINYVNTESDIDSDNAKKYGSQTAQIIENDWFKLILNRNSPYCVCVSLKENLSDKDRKLTVSVSRTIRKDKALIVQKKNPDPLK
;
A
#
# COMPACT_ATOMS: atom_id res chain seq x y z
N MET A 1 -46.28 22.35 -13.10
CA MET A 1 -45.68 21.07 -13.54
C MET A 1 -44.24 21.20 -14.02
N LYS A 2 -43.87 22.18 -14.82
CA LYS A 2 -42.48 22.34 -15.33
C LYS A 2 -41.45 22.62 -14.26
N ARG A 3 -41.80 23.23 -13.14
CA ARG A 3 -40.87 23.56 -12.05
C ARG A 3 -40.43 22.32 -11.23
N TYR A 4 -41.29 21.34 -11.08
CA TYR A 4 -40.98 20.13 -10.32
C TYR A 4 -40.09 19.15 -11.10
N PHE A 5 -40.24 19.15 -12.41
CA PHE A 5 -39.40 18.31 -13.28
C PHE A 5 -37.94 18.76 -13.29
N LEU A 6 -37.70 20.07 -13.35
CA LEU A 6 -36.35 20.65 -13.30
C LEU A 6 -35.64 20.37 -11.96
N PHE A 7 -36.38 20.44 -10.87
CA PHE A 7 -35.86 20.17 -9.55
C PHE A 7 -35.46 18.68 -9.39
N THR A 8 -36.28 17.76 -9.88
CA THR A 8 -36.00 16.33 -9.84
C THR A 8 -34.79 15.96 -10.69
N VAL A 9 -34.61 16.53 -11.85
CA VAL A 9 -33.44 16.32 -12.71
C VAL A 9 -32.17 16.86 -12.04
N PHE A 10 -32.27 18.01 -11.39
CA PHE A 10 -31.15 18.61 -10.68
C PHE A 10 -30.68 17.76 -9.49
N CYS A 11 -31.61 17.19 -8.74
CA CYS A 11 -31.28 16.25 -7.64
C CYS A 11 -30.61 14.98 -8.16
N PHE A 12 -31.02 14.48 -9.33
CA PHE A 12 -30.35 13.30 -9.93
C PHE A 12 -28.92 13.59 -10.37
N MET A 13 -28.64 14.80 -10.85
CA MET A 13 -27.30 15.21 -11.23
C MET A 13 -26.35 15.32 -10.04
N LEU A 14 -26.85 15.70 -8.87
CA LEU A 14 -26.05 15.83 -7.65
C LEU A 14 -25.66 14.47 -7.03
N THR A 15 -26.43 13.43 -7.25
CA THR A 15 -26.16 12.10 -6.69
C THR A 15 -25.20 11.27 -7.53
N SER A 16 -24.94 11.64 -8.79
CA SER A 16 -24.07 10.89 -9.70
C SER A 16 -22.59 11.28 -9.62
N CYS A 17 -22.22 12.29 -8.81
CA CYS A 17 -20.87 12.87 -8.83
C CYS A 17 -19.87 12.22 -7.84
N TYR A 18 -20.24 11.19 -7.06
CA TYR A 18 -19.40 10.72 -5.95
C TYR A 18 -19.19 9.20 -5.90
N VAL A 19 -19.07 8.54 -7.02
CA VAL A 19 -18.71 7.12 -7.02
C VAL A 19 -17.23 7.00 -7.41
N GLU A 20 -16.35 6.88 -6.42
CA GLU A 20 -14.97 6.52 -6.65
C GLU A 20 -14.89 5.02 -6.92
N SER A 21 -14.12 4.63 -7.94
CA SER A 21 -13.87 3.21 -8.23
C SER A 21 -13.14 2.55 -7.05
N PRO A 22 -13.57 1.35 -6.63
CA PRO A 22 -12.83 0.63 -5.59
C PRO A 22 -11.43 0.28 -6.08
N ILE A 23 -10.47 0.26 -5.16
CA ILE A 23 -9.12 -0.24 -5.42
C ILE A 23 -8.97 -1.61 -4.75
N THR A 24 -8.43 -2.57 -5.48
CA THR A 24 -8.20 -3.93 -4.97
C THR A 24 -6.80 -4.40 -5.36
N LEU A 25 -6.03 -4.84 -4.37
CA LEU A 25 -4.75 -5.51 -4.59
C LEU A 25 -5.00 -6.96 -5.06
N GLU A 26 -4.14 -7.44 -5.94
CA GLU A 26 -4.20 -8.82 -6.44
C GLU A 26 -4.00 -9.84 -5.33
N LYS A 27 -3.12 -9.53 -4.36
CA LYS A 27 -2.82 -10.38 -3.21
C LYS A 27 -2.96 -9.59 -1.91
N HIS A 28 -3.56 -10.23 -0.90
CA HIS A 28 -3.75 -9.62 0.42
C HIS A 28 -2.86 -10.23 1.50
N PHE A 29 -2.23 -11.37 1.22
CA PHE A 29 -1.30 -12.03 2.11
C PHE A 29 -0.15 -12.64 1.31
N ILE A 30 1.07 -12.32 1.70
CA ILE A 30 2.29 -12.84 1.07
C ILE A 30 3.24 -13.26 2.17
N GLU A 31 3.64 -14.53 2.14
CA GLU A 31 4.67 -15.06 3.02
C GLU A 31 5.92 -15.36 2.20
N VAL A 32 7.07 -14.88 2.64
CA VAL A 32 8.35 -15.03 1.97
C VAL A 32 9.41 -15.49 2.96
N ASP A 33 10.50 -16.05 2.45
CA ASP A 33 11.61 -16.49 3.26
C ASP A 33 12.44 -15.29 3.80
N TYR A 34 13.50 -15.59 4.54
CA TYR A 34 14.34 -14.59 5.19
C TYR A 34 15.29 -13.84 4.24
N ASN A 35 15.45 -14.29 3.02
CA ASN A 35 16.39 -13.68 2.06
C ASN A 35 15.94 -12.29 1.61
N ALA A 36 16.91 -11.47 1.22
CA ALA A 36 16.63 -10.21 0.54
C ALA A 36 15.90 -10.48 -0.77
N GLN A 37 14.81 -9.73 -1.03
CA GLN A 37 13.98 -9.96 -2.21
C GLN A 37 13.10 -8.78 -2.53
N GLU A 38 12.56 -8.79 -3.74
CA GLU A 38 11.60 -7.81 -4.20
C GLU A 38 10.23 -8.47 -4.41
N ILE A 39 9.18 -7.76 -4.02
CA ILE A 39 7.79 -8.17 -4.18
C ILE A 39 7.08 -7.06 -4.93
N ILE A 40 6.25 -7.43 -5.90
CA ILE A 40 5.41 -6.48 -6.62
C ILE A 40 3.95 -6.71 -6.21
N LEU A 41 3.34 -5.68 -5.66
CA LEU A 41 1.92 -5.65 -5.32
C LEU A 41 1.16 -4.96 -6.44
N ASN A 42 0.42 -5.72 -7.22
CA ASN A 42 -0.40 -5.20 -8.31
C ASN A 42 -1.78 -4.78 -7.81
N ALA A 43 -2.28 -3.66 -8.34
CA ALA A 43 -3.61 -3.16 -8.08
C ALA A 43 -4.40 -3.07 -9.40
N ASP A 44 -5.73 -3.16 -9.30
CA ASP A 44 -6.63 -3.06 -10.43
C ASP A 44 -6.93 -1.62 -10.85
N GLU A 45 -6.63 -0.66 -9.97
CA GLU A 45 -6.86 0.77 -10.19
C GLU A 45 -5.62 1.58 -9.84
N GLU A 46 -5.59 2.81 -10.32
CA GLU A 46 -4.51 3.75 -10.04
C GLU A 46 -4.36 4.04 -8.55
N ILE A 47 -3.15 3.86 -8.03
CA ILE A 47 -2.78 4.13 -6.65
C ILE A 47 -2.36 5.60 -6.54
N LEU A 48 -3.00 6.36 -5.66
CA LEU A 48 -2.64 7.75 -5.41
C LEU A 48 -1.66 7.90 -4.24
N ASN A 49 -1.79 7.05 -3.23
CA ASN A 49 -0.91 7.07 -2.06
C ASN A 49 -0.62 5.66 -1.56
N ILE A 50 0.56 5.51 -0.96
CA ILE A 50 0.94 4.32 -0.20
C ILE A 50 1.18 4.68 1.26
N ASN A 51 0.96 3.72 2.13
CA ASN A 51 1.30 3.82 3.54
C ASN A 51 1.65 2.42 4.07
N TYR A 52 2.08 2.34 5.32
CA TYR A 52 2.46 1.07 5.94
C TYR A 52 2.05 1.04 7.41
N VAL A 53 1.89 -0.19 7.91
CA VAL A 53 1.84 -0.46 9.35
C VAL A 53 2.87 -1.53 9.63
N ASN A 54 3.80 -1.21 10.51
CA ASN A 54 4.74 -2.19 11.04
C ASN A 54 4.16 -2.73 12.35
N THR A 55 3.76 -3.99 12.37
CA THR A 55 3.06 -4.60 13.50
C THR A 55 4.00 -5.16 14.56
N GLU A 56 5.28 -5.22 14.29
CA GLU A 56 6.26 -5.48 15.33
C GLU A 56 6.55 -4.18 16.06
N SER A 57 5.80 -3.98 17.10
CA SER A 57 5.87 -2.79 17.95
C SER A 57 7.09 -2.81 18.88
N ASP A 58 8.26 -2.83 18.32
CA ASP A 58 9.38 -2.25 19.02
C ASP A 58 9.38 -0.75 18.71
N ILE A 59 9.46 0.01 19.76
CA ILE A 59 9.28 1.47 19.81
C ILE A 59 10.19 2.24 18.82
N ASP A 60 11.20 1.57 18.31
CA ASP A 60 12.16 2.13 17.35
C ASP A 60 11.83 1.86 15.88
N SER A 61 10.77 1.12 15.60
CA SER A 61 10.47 0.68 14.23
C SER A 61 9.76 1.72 13.37
N ASP A 62 9.42 2.86 13.94
CA ASP A 62 8.68 3.91 13.22
C ASP A 62 9.59 4.99 12.63
N ASN A 63 10.86 4.66 12.37
CA ASN A 63 11.83 5.54 11.73
C ASN A 63 11.81 5.46 10.21
N ALA A 64 10.69 5.08 9.60
CA ALA A 64 10.60 5.08 8.16
C ALA A 64 10.65 6.50 7.61
N LYS A 65 11.56 6.71 6.69
CA LYS A 65 11.65 7.96 5.93
C LYS A 65 10.61 7.95 4.83
N LYS A 66 9.82 9.02 4.77
CA LYS A 66 8.81 9.22 3.74
C LYS A 66 9.24 10.41 2.88
N TYR A 67 9.38 10.18 1.60
CA TYR A 67 9.65 11.26 0.67
C TYR A 67 8.99 10.99 -0.67
N GLY A 68 8.72 12.05 -1.40
CA GLY A 68 8.03 11.96 -2.66
C GLY A 68 8.44 13.05 -3.61
N SER A 69 8.27 12.77 -4.87
CA SER A 69 8.46 13.69 -5.98
C SER A 69 7.25 13.59 -6.92
N GLN A 70 7.31 14.31 -8.03
CA GLN A 70 6.30 14.17 -9.10
C GLN A 70 6.34 12.79 -9.77
N THR A 71 7.45 12.05 -9.63
CA THR A 71 7.67 10.77 -10.32
C THR A 71 7.55 9.56 -9.41
N ALA A 72 7.68 9.71 -8.09
CA ALA A 72 7.64 8.59 -7.16
C ALA A 72 7.25 9.00 -5.75
N GLN A 73 6.62 8.08 -5.03
CA GLN A 73 6.45 8.13 -3.57
C GLN A 73 7.27 6.99 -2.98
N ILE A 74 8.10 7.28 -1.99
CA ILE A 74 9.02 6.32 -1.38
C ILE A 74 8.87 6.34 0.13
N ILE A 75 8.77 5.15 0.72
CA ILE A 75 8.79 4.93 2.17
C ILE A 75 9.86 3.89 2.44
N GLU A 76 10.85 4.21 3.25
CA GLU A 76 11.91 3.25 3.57
C GLU A 76 12.36 3.34 5.02
N ASN A 77 12.79 2.19 5.54
CA ASN A 77 13.47 2.08 6.82
C ASN A 77 14.65 1.10 6.71
N ASP A 78 15.13 0.58 7.84
CA ASP A 78 16.30 -0.29 7.90
C ASP A 78 16.12 -1.63 7.18
N TRP A 79 14.88 -2.11 6.96
CA TRP A 79 14.67 -3.44 6.41
C TRP A 79 13.71 -3.51 5.22
N PHE A 80 12.95 -2.46 4.94
CA PHE A 80 12.08 -2.44 3.78
C PHE A 80 12.13 -1.10 3.04
N LYS A 81 11.74 -1.13 1.78
CA LYS A 81 11.55 0.04 0.95
C LYS A 81 10.32 -0.15 0.07
N LEU A 82 9.40 0.79 0.12
CA LEU A 82 8.19 0.84 -0.70
C LEU A 82 8.34 1.93 -1.74
N ILE A 83 8.08 1.60 -3.00
CA ILE A 83 8.15 2.56 -4.10
C ILE A 83 6.86 2.50 -4.90
N LEU A 84 6.18 3.63 -5.00
CA LEU A 84 5.10 3.87 -5.94
C LEU A 84 5.63 4.74 -7.08
N ASN A 85 5.75 4.17 -8.27
CA ASN A 85 6.12 4.93 -9.47
C ASN A 85 4.86 5.64 -10.01
N ARG A 86 4.86 6.96 -10.02
CA ARG A 86 3.70 7.75 -10.45
C ARG A 86 3.47 7.72 -11.96
N ASN A 87 4.45 7.28 -12.74
CA ASN A 87 4.29 7.08 -14.19
C ASN A 87 3.65 5.73 -14.52
N SER A 88 3.64 4.80 -13.56
CA SER A 88 2.98 3.50 -13.67
C SER A 88 2.36 3.14 -12.32
N PRO A 89 1.27 3.84 -11.92
CA PRO A 89 0.77 3.81 -10.54
C PRO A 89 -0.16 2.63 -10.24
N TYR A 90 0.03 1.49 -10.90
CA TYR A 90 -0.81 0.29 -10.74
C TYR A 90 -0.11 -0.80 -9.94
N CYS A 91 1.07 -0.54 -9.43
CA CYS A 91 1.79 -1.47 -8.57
C CYS A 91 2.68 -0.75 -7.56
N VAL A 92 2.99 -1.44 -6.47
CA VAL A 92 3.96 -1.02 -5.47
C VAL A 92 5.10 -2.02 -5.48
N CYS A 93 6.32 -1.53 -5.63
CA CYS A 93 7.52 -2.34 -5.45
C CYS A 93 7.90 -2.36 -3.97
N VAL A 94 8.01 -3.54 -3.40
CA VAL A 94 8.44 -3.77 -2.02
C VAL A 94 9.79 -4.44 -2.04
N SER A 95 10.82 -3.75 -1.58
CA SER A 95 12.16 -4.32 -1.42
C SER A 95 12.38 -4.69 0.04
N LEU A 96 12.70 -5.93 0.32
CA LEU A 96 13.01 -6.43 1.65
C LEU A 96 14.50 -6.76 1.76
N LYS A 97 15.14 -6.30 2.82
CA LYS A 97 16.47 -6.75 3.19
C LYS A 97 16.39 -8.10 3.89
N GLU A 98 17.50 -8.84 3.87
CA GLU A 98 17.61 -10.11 4.57
C GLU A 98 17.19 -9.96 6.04
N ASN A 99 16.38 -10.89 6.51
CA ASN A 99 16.00 -10.95 7.91
C ASN A 99 17.05 -11.74 8.68
N LEU A 100 17.92 -11.03 9.37
CA LEU A 100 18.99 -11.62 10.20
C LEU A 100 18.54 -11.95 11.62
N SER A 101 17.29 -11.67 11.96
CA SER A 101 16.75 -11.89 13.30
C SER A 101 16.17 -13.28 13.47
N ASP A 102 15.89 -13.65 14.71
CA ASP A 102 15.22 -14.90 15.09
C ASP A 102 13.71 -14.79 15.13
N LYS A 103 13.15 -13.69 14.60
CA LYS A 103 11.71 -13.42 14.58
C LYS A 103 11.22 -13.11 13.17
N ASP A 104 10.00 -13.52 12.89
CA ASP A 104 9.31 -13.11 11.66
C ASP A 104 9.07 -11.59 11.67
N ARG A 105 9.19 -10.97 10.51
CA ARG A 105 8.84 -9.56 10.30
C ARG A 105 7.50 -9.46 9.58
N LYS A 106 6.68 -8.53 10.02
CA LYS A 106 5.36 -8.29 9.43
C LYS A 106 5.23 -6.85 8.97
N LEU A 107 4.83 -6.69 7.73
CA LEU A 107 4.63 -5.39 7.10
C LEU A 107 3.27 -5.38 6.43
N THR A 108 2.40 -4.47 6.86
CA THR A 108 1.15 -4.21 6.14
C THR A 108 1.35 -3.02 5.23
N VAL A 109 1.23 -3.24 3.93
CA VAL A 109 1.29 -2.19 2.92
C VAL A 109 -0.13 -1.78 2.57
N SER A 110 -0.42 -0.49 2.69
CA SER A 110 -1.70 0.09 2.33
C SER A 110 -1.58 0.90 1.07
N VAL A 111 -2.52 0.73 0.18
CA VAL A 111 -2.69 1.55 -1.02
C VAL A 111 -4.01 2.30 -0.93
N SER A 112 -4.04 3.51 -1.43
CA SER A 112 -5.25 4.32 -1.37
C SER A 112 -5.43 5.17 -2.62
N ARG A 113 -6.69 5.43 -2.92
CA ARG A 113 -7.18 6.53 -3.73
C ARG A 113 -7.62 7.66 -2.79
N THR A 114 -8.57 8.48 -3.16
CA THR A 114 -9.02 9.58 -2.29
C THR A 114 -9.69 9.05 -1.01
N ILE A 115 -10.67 8.16 -1.15
CA ILE A 115 -11.43 7.57 -0.04
C ILE A 115 -11.38 6.05 0.00
N ARG A 116 -11.01 5.39 -1.10
CA ARG A 116 -10.91 3.92 -1.18
C ARG A 116 -9.52 3.46 -0.83
N LYS A 117 -9.45 2.37 -0.08
CA LYS A 117 -8.19 1.79 0.42
C LYS A 117 -8.23 0.28 0.30
N ASP A 118 -7.05 -0.31 0.16
CA ASP A 118 -6.82 -1.74 0.33
C ASP A 118 -5.46 -1.97 0.97
N LYS A 119 -5.24 -3.15 1.51
CA LYS A 119 -3.99 -3.48 2.20
C LYS A 119 -3.59 -4.93 1.97
N ALA A 120 -2.29 -5.18 2.03
CA ALA A 120 -1.71 -6.51 1.98
C ALA A 120 -0.74 -6.71 3.15
N LEU A 121 -0.81 -7.86 3.78
CA LEU A 121 0.13 -8.27 4.82
C LEU A 121 1.26 -9.08 4.18
N ILE A 122 2.49 -8.64 4.42
CA ILE A 122 3.70 -9.36 4.02
C ILE A 122 4.37 -9.90 5.29
N VAL A 123 4.62 -11.18 5.31
CA VAL A 123 5.36 -11.84 6.39
C VAL A 123 6.68 -12.33 5.83
N GLN A 124 7.77 -11.79 6.33
CA GLN A 124 9.12 -12.28 6.06
C GLN A 124 9.55 -13.19 7.21
N LYS A 125 9.77 -14.45 6.89
CA LYS A 125 10.11 -15.47 7.88
C LYS A 125 11.46 -15.17 8.53
N LYS A 126 11.59 -15.64 9.76
CA LYS A 126 12.87 -15.57 10.49
C LYS A 126 13.97 -16.37 9.80
N ASN A 127 15.20 -15.96 10.01
CA ASN A 127 16.35 -16.75 9.62
C ASN A 127 16.40 -18.02 10.48
N PRO A 128 16.43 -19.23 9.88
CA PRO A 128 16.51 -20.49 10.65
C PRO A 128 17.84 -20.66 11.39
N ASP A 129 18.87 -19.88 11.03
CA ASP A 129 20.19 -19.91 11.65
C ASP A 129 20.73 -18.49 11.83
N PRO A 130 20.18 -17.72 12.81
CA PRO A 130 20.52 -16.31 12.97
C PRO A 130 21.95 -16.05 13.45
N LEU A 131 22.70 -17.07 13.85
CA LEU A 131 24.09 -16.95 14.33
C LEU A 131 25.13 -17.14 13.23
N LYS A 132 24.68 -17.41 12.04
CA LYS A 132 25.50 -17.42 10.85
C LYS A 132 25.21 -16.19 10.01
#